data_cbd117afe3ff5b416f05a8f2ea683b2c
#
_entry.id   cbd117afe3ff5b416f05a8f2ea683b2c
#
_cell.length_a   1.000
_cell.length_b   1.000
_cell.length_c   1.000
_cell.angle_alpha   90.00
_cell.angle_beta   90.00
_cell.angle_gamma   90.00
#
_symmetry.space_group_name_H-M   'P 1'
#
loop_
_entity.id
_entity.type
_entity.pdbx_description
1 polymer ?
#
loop_
_entity_poly.entity_id
_entity_poly.type
_entity_poly.pdbx_seq_one_letter_code
_entity_poly.pdbx_strand_id
1 'polypeptide(L)'
;MAGEKDFSGLEEKLGVKFINPDYLIQALVHRSYLNEHPDFRLGHNERLEFLGDAVVELIVTEYLYNNYPNPEGDLTNWRAALVNAVMLSAVCKDMGVEEYLYLSRGESKDVGTKARQYILANAFEAIVGAIYLDRGYDVVK
;
A
#
# COMPACT_ATOMS: atom_id res chain seq x y z
N MET A 1 11.68 20.23 -2.81
CA MET A 1 11.19 20.39 -1.43
C MET A 1 11.94 19.48 -0.48
N ALA A 2 12.40 20.04 0.61
CA ALA A 2 13.08 19.24 1.63
C ALA A 2 12.13 18.18 2.18
N GLY A 3 12.53 16.96 2.24
CA GLY A 3 11.73 15.87 2.75
C GLY A 3 11.07 14.99 1.70
N GLU A 4 11.01 15.42 0.47
CA GLU A 4 10.53 14.55 -0.59
C GLU A 4 11.66 13.66 -1.07
N LYS A 5 11.32 12.38 -1.27
CA LYS A 5 12.28 11.34 -1.65
C LYS A 5 12.22 11.08 -3.15
N ASP A 6 13.27 10.48 -3.68
CA ASP A 6 13.28 10.00 -5.05
C ASP A 6 12.65 8.61 -5.08
N PHE A 7 11.58 8.44 -5.82
CA PHE A 7 10.80 7.21 -5.89
C PHE A 7 11.04 6.38 -7.15
N SER A 8 11.99 6.77 -8.00
CA SER A 8 12.21 6.05 -9.25
C SER A 8 12.57 4.58 -9.02
N GLY A 9 13.36 4.28 -7.99
CA GLY A 9 13.68 2.91 -7.62
C GLY A 9 12.47 2.11 -7.17
N LEU A 10 11.55 2.75 -6.45
CA LEU A 10 10.33 2.11 -6.01
C LEU A 10 9.40 1.85 -7.20
N GLU A 11 9.24 2.83 -8.09
CA GLU A 11 8.43 2.64 -9.30
C GLU A 11 8.94 1.47 -10.14
N GLU A 12 10.26 1.32 -10.23
CA GLU A 12 10.86 0.21 -10.94
C GLU A 12 10.47 -1.14 -10.31
N LYS A 13 10.52 -1.24 -8.99
CA LYS A 13 10.13 -2.47 -8.29
C LYS A 13 8.65 -2.77 -8.41
N LEU A 14 7.80 -1.74 -8.40
CA LEU A 14 6.36 -1.91 -8.60
C LEU A 14 6.01 -2.24 -10.04
N GLY A 15 6.89 -1.94 -10.98
CA GLY A 15 6.63 -2.11 -12.40
C GLY A 15 5.63 -1.09 -12.94
N VAL A 16 5.46 0.04 -12.26
CA VAL A 16 4.50 1.08 -12.61
C VAL A 16 5.18 2.44 -12.50
N LYS A 17 5.05 3.24 -13.56
CA LYS A 17 5.48 4.63 -13.53
C LYS A 17 4.25 5.52 -13.39
N PHE A 18 4.22 6.34 -12.36
CA PHE A 18 3.07 7.21 -12.09
C PHE A 18 3.04 8.40 -13.05
N ILE A 19 1.86 8.68 -13.58
CA ILE A 19 1.59 9.88 -14.36
C ILE A 19 1.57 11.09 -13.42
N ASN A 20 0.87 10.94 -12.27
CA ASN A 20 0.88 11.93 -11.21
C ASN A 20 1.59 11.33 -9.99
N PRO A 21 2.87 11.66 -9.77
CA PRO A 21 3.63 11.05 -8.66
C PRO A 21 3.10 11.43 -7.27
N ASP A 22 2.25 12.45 -7.15
CA ASP A 22 1.65 12.81 -5.87
C ASP A 22 0.81 11.69 -5.29
N TYR A 23 0.19 10.87 -6.12
CA TYR A 23 -0.55 9.72 -5.62
C TYR A 23 0.36 8.74 -4.88
N LEU A 24 1.52 8.44 -5.46
CA LEU A 24 2.47 7.54 -4.80
C LEU A 24 3.03 8.16 -3.53
N ILE A 25 3.39 9.44 -3.57
CA ILE A 25 3.93 10.13 -2.40
C ILE A 25 2.91 10.09 -1.26
N GLN A 26 1.66 10.44 -1.54
CA GLN A 26 0.61 10.44 -0.52
C GLN A 26 0.38 9.03 0.05
N ALA A 27 0.47 8.00 -0.78
CA ALA A 27 0.32 6.62 -0.33
C ALA A 27 1.35 6.22 0.73
N LEU A 28 2.49 6.90 0.76
CA LEU A 28 3.60 6.62 1.67
C LEU A 28 3.59 7.51 2.92
N VAL A 29 2.63 8.44 3.05
CA VAL A 29 2.57 9.36 4.18
C VAL A 29 1.71 8.78 5.29
N HIS A 30 2.35 8.36 6.38
CA HIS A 30 1.64 7.96 7.59
C HIS A 30 1.16 9.21 8.34
N ARG A 31 0.02 9.11 9.02
CA ARG A 31 -0.54 10.26 9.75
C ARG A 31 0.44 10.84 10.78
N SER A 32 1.28 10.01 11.38
CA SER A 32 2.26 10.46 12.36
C SER A 32 3.24 11.48 11.77
N TYR A 33 3.56 11.35 10.49
CA TYR A 33 4.46 12.29 9.83
C TYR A 33 3.87 13.70 9.80
N LEU A 34 2.58 13.81 9.51
CA LEU A 34 1.90 15.11 9.43
C LEU A 34 1.83 15.81 10.79
N ASN A 35 1.81 15.05 11.89
CA ASN A 35 1.86 15.63 13.23
C ASN A 35 3.15 16.40 13.47
N GLU A 36 4.26 15.95 12.87
CA GLU A 36 5.57 16.62 12.97
C GLU A 36 5.82 17.59 11.82
N HIS A 37 5.08 17.46 10.72
CA HIS A 37 5.25 18.27 9.52
C HIS A 37 3.89 18.75 9.02
N PRO A 38 3.22 19.65 9.78
CA PRO A 38 1.84 20.04 9.45
C PRO A 38 1.72 20.83 8.15
N ASP A 39 2.82 21.40 7.66
CA ASP A 39 2.83 22.14 6.40
C ASP A 39 3.25 21.28 5.19
N PHE A 40 3.35 19.96 5.37
CA PHE A 40 3.59 19.07 4.23
C PHE A 40 2.43 19.20 3.23
N ARG A 41 2.73 19.36 1.95
CA ARG A 41 1.73 19.73 0.93
C ARG A 41 0.65 18.68 0.64
N LEU A 42 0.88 17.43 1.00
CA LEU A 42 -0.07 16.34 0.77
C LEU A 42 -0.65 15.84 2.09
N GLY A 43 -1.81 15.19 2.03
CA GLY A 43 -2.40 14.55 3.20
C GLY A 43 -1.76 13.19 3.47
N HIS A 44 -2.26 12.52 4.52
CA HIS A 44 -1.85 11.15 4.82
C HIS A 44 -2.61 10.14 3.95
N ASN A 45 -2.30 8.87 4.13
CA ASN A 45 -2.70 7.81 3.20
C ASN A 45 -4.01 7.08 3.53
N GLU A 46 -4.73 7.47 4.58
CA GLU A 46 -5.88 6.67 5.05
C GLU A 46 -6.99 6.52 4.00
N ARG A 47 -7.27 7.55 3.22
CA ARG A 47 -8.29 7.45 2.17
C ARG A 47 -7.85 6.57 1.00
N LEU A 48 -6.58 6.63 0.65
CA LEU A 48 -6.02 5.73 -0.38
C LEU A 48 -6.02 4.30 0.11
N GLU A 49 -5.72 4.07 1.37
CA GLU A 49 -5.79 2.76 2.01
C GLU A 49 -7.21 2.19 1.93
N PHE A 50 -8.20 2.99 2.25
CA PHE A 50 -9.60 2.59 2.18
C PHE A 50 -9.97 2.13 0.76
N LEU A 51 -9.61 2.91 -0.24
CA LEU A 51 -9.85 2.56 -1.64
C LEU A 51 -9.07 1.30 -2.02
N GLY A 52 -7.79 1.26 -1.67
CA GLY A 52 -6.93 0.14 -2.01
C GLY A 52 -7.35 -1.17 -1.39
N ASP A 53 -7.92 -1.13 -0.19
CA ASP A 53 -8.46 -2.33 0.45
C ASP A 53 -9.50 -3.00 -0.44
N ALA A 54 -10.42 -2.22 -0.97
CA ALA A 54 -11.45 -2.73 -1.87
C ALA A 54 -10.86 -3.26 -3.18
N VAL A 55 -9.86 -2.57 -3.72
CA VAL A 55 -9.22 -2.98 -4.98
C VAL A 55 -8.46 -4.28 -4.79
N VAL A 56 -7.70 -4.43 -3.70
CA VAL A 56 -6.98 -5.67 -3.40
C VAL A 56 -7.95 -6.83 -3.27
N GLU A 57 -9.06 -6.64 -2.55
CA GLU A 57 -10.06 -7.69 -2.39
C GLU A 57 -10.68 -8.09 -3.72
N LEU A 58 -10.99 -7.11 -4.57
CA LEU A 58 -11.54 -7.39 -5.89
C LEU A 58 -10.56 -8.19 -6.76
N ILE A 59 -9.29 -7.80 -6.78
CA ILE A 59 -8.27 -8.46 -7.58
C ILE A 59 -8.12 -9.92 -7.14
N VAL A 60 -7.99 -10.15 -5.85
CA VAL A 60 -7.82 -11.50 -5.32
C VAL A 60 -9.07 -12.33 -5.56
N THR A 61 -10.25 -11.75 -5.35
CA THR A 61 -11.53 -12.41 -5.59
C THR A 61 -11.67 -12.83 -7.05
N GLU A 62 -11.37 -11.93 -7.97
CA GLU A 62 -11.45 -12.21 -9.41
C GLU A 62 -10.47 -13.32 -9.80
N TYR A 63 -9.26 -13.28 -9.28
CA TYR A 63 -8.26 -14.32 -9.54
C TYR A 63 -8.74 -15.68 -9.06
N LEU A 64 -9.27 -15.76 -7.84
CA LEU A 64 -9.77 -17.01 -7.30
C LEU A 64 -10.98 -17.52 -8.09
N TYR A 65 -11.89 -16.63 -8.44
CA TYR A 65 -13.06 -16.98 -9.24
C TYR A 65 -12.66 -17.56 -10.60
N ASN A 66 -11.68 -16.96 -11.26
CA ASN A 66 -11.28 -17.38 -12.60
C ASN A 66 -10.43 -18.63 -12.65
N ASN A 67 -9.74 -18.97 -11.55
CA ASN A 67 -8.73 -20.03 -11.58
C ASN A 67 -9.12 -21.28 -10.79
N TYR A 68 -10.18 -21.22 -9.97
CA TYR A 68 -10.57 -22.34 -9.12
C TYR A 68 -12.08 -22.56 -9.15
N PRO A 69 -12.54 -23.80 -9.37
CA PRO A 69 -13.98 -24.11 -9.42
C PRO A 69 -14.59 -24.41 -8.05
N ASN A 70 -13.86 -24.14 -6.99
CA ASN A 70 -14.25 -24.50 -5.62
C ASN A 70 -15.47 -23.71 -5.15
N PRO A 71 -16.22 -24.24 -4.15
CA PRO A 71 -17.34 -23.51 -3.57
C PRO A 71 -16.94 -22.20 -2.90
N GLU A 72 -17.90 -21.29 -2.77
CA GLU A 72 -17.69 -19.97 -2.18
C GLU A 72 -16.98 -20.03 -0.83
N GLY A 73 -17.32 -20.98 0.04
CA GLY A 73 -16.69 -21.10 1.36
C GLY A 73 -15.20 -21.29 1.29
N ASP A 74 -14.74 -22.13 0.38
CA ASP A 74 -13.31 -22.34 0.17
C ASP A 74 -12.63 -21.07 -0.34
N LEU A 75 -13.25 -20.43 -1.32
CA LEU A 75 -12.70 -19.20 -1.92
C LEU A 75 -12.63 -18.07 -0.90
N THR A 76 -13.64 -17.95 -0.05
CA THR A 76 -13.65 -16.95 1.02
C THR A 76 -12.50 -17.19 2.00
N ASN A 77 -12.27 -18.43 2.40
CA ASN A 77 -11.18 -18.77 3.31
C ASN A 77 -9.82 -18.52 2.68
N TRP A 78 -9.65 -18.82 1.40
CA TRP A 78 -8.39 -18.59 0.70
C TRP A 78 -8.12 -17.09 0.55
N ARG A 79 -9.16 -16.31 0.26
CA ARG A 79 -9.01 -14.85 0.19
C ARG A 79 -8.53 -14.29 1.53
N ALA A 80 -9.13 -14.72 2.62
CA ALA A 80 -8.73 -14.27 3.96
C ALA A 80 -7.28 -14.67 4.27
N ALA A 81 -6.83 -15.83 3.81
CA ALA A 81 -5.45 -16.27 3.99
C ALA A 81 -4.45 -15.45 3.17
N LEU A 82 -4.88 -14.89 2.05
CA LEU A 82 -4.03 -14.08 1.17
C LEU A 82 -4.09 -12.60 1.50
N VAL A 83 -5.25 -12.10 1.91
CA VAL A 83 -5.47 -10.67 2.17
C VAL A 83 -5.59 -10.45 3.67
N ASN A 84 -4.45 -10.34 4.33
CA ASN A 84 -4.39 -10.04 5.76
C ASN A 84 -3.11 -9.22 6.04
N ALA A 85 -3.05 -8.64 7.22
CA ALA A 85 -1.94 -7.73 7.57
C ALA A 85 -0.57 -8.40 7.48
N VAL A 86 -0.48 -9.69 7.85
CA VAL A 86 0.79 -10.41 7.81
C VAL A 86 1.29 -10.56 6.38
N MET A 87 0.41 -11.01 5.49
CA MET A 87 0.78 -11.22 4.08
C MET A 87 1.05 -9.92 3.35
N LEU A 88 0.20 -8.90 3.56
CA LEU A 88 0.37 -7.60 2.90
C LEU A 88 1.65 -6.92 3.36
N SER A 89 1.97 -6.99 4.65
CA SER A 89 3.20 -6.39 5.15
C SER A 89 4.44 -7.12 4.62
N ALA A 90 4.38 -8.44 4.47
CA ALA A 90 5.49 -9.21 3.90
C ALA A 90 5.76 -8.80 2.46
N VAL A 91 4.71 -8.68 1.65
CA VAL A 91 4.86 -8.23 0.25
C VAL A 91 5.42 -6.81 0.20
N CYS A 92 4.93 -5.93 1.05
CA CYS A 92 5.39 -4.56 1.14
C CYS A 92 6.89 -4.50 1.47
N LYS A 93 7.33 -5.31 2.42
CA LYS A 93 8.75 -5.41 2.78
C LYS A 93 9.61 -5.91 1.62
N ASP A 94 9.13 -6.95 0.94
CA ASP A 94 9.86 -7.52 -0.20
C ASP A 94 10.03 -6.51 -1.33
N MET A 95 9.11 -5.58 -1.47
CA MET A 95 9.19 -4.51 -2.47
C MET A 95 10.09 -3.36 -2.05
N GLY A 96 10.62 -3.38 -0.83
CA GLY A 96 11.50 -2.33 -0.35
C GLY A 96 10.77 -1.02 -0.03
N VAL A 97 9.46 -1.09 0.22
CA VAL A 97 8.65 0.10 0.47
C VAL A 97 8.99 0.77 1.79
N GLU A 98 9.42 -0.02 2.77
CA GLU A 98 9.61 0.47 4.14
C GLU A 98 10.54 1.69 4.21
N GLU A 99 11.60 1.72 3.43
CA GLU A 99 12.55 2.83 3.44
C GLU A 99 12.01 4.12 2.81
N TYR A 100 10.91 4.02 2.08
CA TYR A 100 10.29 5.18 1.43
C TYR A 100 9.17 5.81 2.26
N LEU A 101 8.81 5.22 3.39
CA LEU A 101 7.71 5.71 4.21
C LEU A 101 8.05 7.04 4.88
N TYR A 102 7.04 7.91 4.97
CA TYR A 102 7.11 9.15 5.74
C TYR A 102 6.47 8.88 7.11
N LEU A 103 7.28 8.76 8.12
CA LEU A 103 6.88 8.44 9.49
C LEU A 103 7.37 9.49 10.46
N SER A 104 6.71 9.59 11.63
CA SER A 104 7.25 10.37 12.74
C SER A 104 8.55 9.72 13.25
N ARG A 105 9.31 10.47 14.04
CA ARG A 105 10.54 9.93 14.64
C ARG A 105 10.26 8.72 15.51
N GLY A 106 9.17 8.77 16.28
CA GLY A 106 8.78 7.65 17.13
C GLY A 106 8.44 6.41 16.32
N GLU A 107 7.64 6.59 15.28
CA GLU A 107 7.25 5.46 14.42
C GLU A 107 8.43 4.92 13.63
N SER A 108 9.36 5.76 13.21
CA SER A 108 10.51 5.30 12.43
C SER A 108 11.46 4.39 13.22
N LYS A 109 11.38 4.41 14.55
CA LYS A 109 12.20 3.58 15.42
C LYS A 109 11.58 2.21 15.72
N ASP A 110 10.32 2.01 15.36
CA ASP A 110 9.58 0.79 15.71
C ASP A 110 9.69 -0.30 14.65
N VAL A 111 10.88 -0.47 14.09
CA VAL A 111 11.13 -1.51 13.09
C VAL A 111 10.94 -2.90 13.71
N GLY A 112 10.21 -3.76 12.99
CA GLY A 112 9.99 -5.14 13.43
C GLY A 112 8.85 -5.34 14.42
N THR A 113 8.15 -4.27 14.80
CA THR A 113 7.01 -4.37 15.72
C THR A 113 5.72 -4.71 14.98
N LYS A 114 4.71 -5.12 15.76
CA LYS A 114 3.37 -5.35 15.23
C LYS A 114 2.75 -4.06 14.68
N ALA A 115 3.03 -2.93 15.31
CA ALA A 115 2.58 -1.63 14.83
C ALA A 115 3.15 -1.34 13.44
N ARG A 116 4.43 -1.62 13.21
CA ARG A 116 5.05 -1.46 11.90
C ARG A 116 4.42 -2.39 10.87
N GLN A 117 4.04 -3.61 11.27
CA GLN A 117 3.37 -4.55 10.37
C GLN A 117 2.08 -3.96 9.82
N TYR A 118 1.26 -3.35 10.69
CA TYR A 118 0.03 -2.69 10.23
C TYR A 118 0.32 -1.48 9.34
N ILE A 119 1.34 -0.70 9.67
CA ILE A 119 1.73 0.45 8.84
C ILE A 119 2.11 -0.01 7.45
N LEU A 120 2.87 -1.09 7.33
CA LEU A 120 3.28 -1.64 6.03
C LEU A 120 2.10 -2.20 5.25
N ALA A 121 1.21 -2.94 5.91
CA ALA A 121 0.02 -3.47 5.25
C ALA A 121 -0.86 -2.34 4.73
N ASN A 122 -1.07 -1.31 5.52
CA ASN A 122 -1.88 -0.15 5.15
C ASN A 122 -1.23 0.63 4.01
N ALA A 123 0.10 0.78 4.04
CA ALA A 123 0.83 1.44 2.97
C ALA A 123 0.71 0.67 1.66
N PHE A 124 0.75 -0.65 1.71
CA PHE A 124 0.57 -1.48 0.53
C PHE A 124 -0.81 -1.23 -0.11
N GLU A 125 -1.85 -1.23 0.71
CA GLU A 125 -3.21 -0.96 0.22
C GLU A 125 -3.30 0.46 -0.35
N ALA A 126 -2.69 1.43 0.30
CA ALA A 126 -2.68 2.82 -0.20
C ALA A 126 -1.97 2.93 -1.54
N ILE A 127 -0.87 2.21 -1.73
CA ILE A 127 -0.16 2.16 -3.03
C ILE A 127 -1.06 1.57 -4.10
N VAL A 128 -1.78 0.50 -3.78
CA VAL A 128 -2.73 -0.12 -4.73
C VAL A 128 -3.81 0.89 -5.10
N GLY A 129 -4.35 1.61 -4.12
CA GLY A 129 -5.34 2.66 -4.38
C GLY A 129 -4.78 3.78 -5.25
N ALA A 130 -3.53 4.17 -5.01
CA ALA A 130 -2.85 5.19 -5.80
C ALA A 130 -2.67 4.76 -7.26
N ILE A 131 -2.25 3.52 -7.48
CA ILE A 131 -2.09 2.97 -8.84
C ILE A 131 -3.45 2.94 -9.55
N TYR A 132 -4.49 2.51 -8.83
CA TYR A 132 -5.83 2.46 -9.38
C TYR A 132 -6.30 3.84 -9.87
N LEU A 133 -6.12 4.86 -9.05
CA LEU A 133 -6.53 6.23 -9.41
C LEU A 133 -5.71 6.79 -10.55
N ASP A 134 -4.43 6.50 -10.61
CA ASP A 134 -3.51 7.06 -11.59
C ASP A 134 -3.53 6.31 -12.92
N ARG A 135 -3.61 4.98 -12.88
CA ARG A 135 -3.41 4.14 -14.06
C ARG A 135 -4.55 3.18 -14.36
N GLY A 136 -5.53 3.06 -13.48
CA GLY A 136 -6.69 2.20 -13.69
C GLY A 136 -6.51 0.76 -13.22
N TYR A 137 -7.60 -0.01 -13.30
CA TYR A 137 -7.66 -1.37 -12.76
C TYR A 137 -6.70 -2.34 -13.46
N ASP A 138 -6.59 -2.25 -14.78
CA ASP A 138 -5.78 -3.20 -15.55
C ASP A 138 -4.30 -3.11 -15.21
N VAL A 139 -3.81 -1.93 -14.86
CA VAL A 139 -2.41 -1.76 -14.46
C VAL A 139 -2.18 -2.28 -13.04
N VAL A 140 -3.16 -2.09 -12.14
CA VAL A 140 -2.99 -2.45 -10.74
C VAL A 140 -3.03 -3.96 -10.53
N LYS A 141 -3.84 -4.66 -11.29
CA LYS A 141 -3.92 -6.09 -11.11
C LYS A 141 -2.74 -6.82 -11.76
#